data_514f98f966237c0ed1aa8e2d36fab1df
#
_entry.id   514f98f966237c0ed1aa8e2d36fab1df
#
_cell.length_a   1.000
_cell.length_b   1.000
_cell.length_c   1.000
_cell.angle_alpha   90.00
_cell.angle_beta   90.00
_cell.angle_gamma   90.00
#
_symmetry.space_group_name_H-M   'P 1'
#
loop_
_entity.id
_entity.type
_entity.pdbx_description
1 polymer ?
#
loop_
_entity_poly.entity_id
_entity_poly.type
_entity_poly.pdbx_seq_one_letter_code
_entity_poly.pdbx_strand_id
1 'polypeptide(L)'
;MEENELIPVDNNNAVEYTDDNIRHLSDMEHVRTRPGMYIGRLGDGAHAEDGIYVLLKEVIDNSIDEFKMQAGKKIEITVEENLRVSVRDYGRGIPQGKLIEAVSMLNTGGKYDSKAFKKSVGLNGVGVKAVNALSSRFEVRSYRDGKVRIATFSKGTLLTDETQTTEEDNGTYIFFEPDNTLFLNYCFKPEFIETMLRNYTYLNTGLAIIYNGHRILSRNGLVDLLNDNMTATGLYPIIHLKGEDIEIAFTHTGQYGEEYYSFVNGQHTTQGGTHQSAFKEHIARTINEFFNKNMDYTDIRNGLVAAIAVNVEEPIFESQTKTKLGSTNMAPGGMTVNKYVGDFIKLEVDNFLHKNADVAEAIQQKIQESEKERKAIAGVTKLARERAKKANLHNRKLRDCRIHLNDPKGKGLEEDSCIFITEGDSASGSITKSRDVNTQAVFSLRGKPLNSFGLTKKVVYENEEFNLLQAALNIEDGIEGLRYNKVIVATDADVDGMHIRLLLITFFLQFFPDLIKKGHVYILQTPLFRVRNKKKTLYCYSEEERVNAINELSPNPEITRFKGLGEISPDEFKHFIGKDMRLEQVTLRKTDAVKELLEFYMGKNTMERQNFIIDNLVIEEDLAS
;
A
#
# COMPACT_ATOMS: atom_id res chain seq x y z
N MET A 1 36.24 -38.08 -32.31
CA MET A 1 35.01 -38.85 -32.04
C MET A 1 35.11 -39.24 -30.58
N GLU A 2 34.61 -38.41 -29.70
CA GLU A 2 34.46 -38.71 -28.27
C GLU A 2 32.98 -38.91 -28.02
N GLU A 3 32.65 -40.13 -27.59
CA GLU A 3 31.31 -40.54 -27.23
C GLU A 3 30.88 -39.85 -25.93
N ASN A 4 29.80 -39.08 -26.00
CA ASN A 4 29.13 -38.54 -24.83
C ASN A 4 28.43 -39.69 -24.09
N GLU A 5 28.98 -40.15 -22.99
CA GLU A 5 28.28 -41.00 -22.02
C GLU A 5 27.13 -40.20 -21.38
N LEU A 6 25.90 -40.60 -21.72
CA LEU A 6 24.70 -40.17 -21.05
C LEU A 6 24.66 -40.76 -19.63
N ILE A 7 24.72 -39.89 -18.63
CA ILE A 7 24.50 -40.26 -17.22
C ILE A 7 23.07 -40.84 -17.10
N PRO A 8 22.87 -42.04 -16.54
CA PRO A 8 21.53 -42.61 -16.35
C PRO A 8 20.76 -41.77 -15.34
N VAL A 9 19.63 -41.23 -15.75
CA VAL A 9 18.65 -40.61 -14.83
C VAL A 9 18.02 -41.78 -14.06
N ASP A 10 18.22 -41.78 -12.74
CA ASP A 10 17.64 -42.77 -11.83
C ASP A 10 16.10 -42.57 -11.78
N ASN A 11 15.37 -43.40 -12.48
CA ASN A 11 13.92 -43.34 -12.68
C ASN A 11 13.12 -43.94 -11.51
N ASN A 12 13.70 -44.09 -10.32
CA ASN A 12 13.06 -44.79 -9.21
C ASN A 12 12.19 -43.92 -8.28
N ASN A 13 11.83 -42.69 -8.67
CA ASN A 13 10.88 -41.84 -7.94
C ASN A 13 9.74 -41.32 -8.84
N ALA A 14 9.31 -42.07 -9.84
CA ALA A 14 8.05 -41.78 -10.49
C ALA A 14 6.92 -42.10 -9.49
N VAL A 15 6.30 -41.05 -8.90
CA VAL A 15 5.08 -41.22 -8.12
C VAL A 15 4.04 -41.85 -9.05
N GLU A 16 3.66 -43.11 -8.77
CA GLU A 16 2.62 -43.79 -9.53
C GLU A 16 1.30 -42.98 -9.41
N TYR A 17 0.80 -42.47 -10.54
CA TYR A 17 -0.47 -41.78 -10.61
C TYR A 17 -1.57 -42.82 -10.87
N THR A 18 -2.23 -43.23 -9.77
CA THR A 18 -3.28 -44.28 -9.78
C THR A 18 -4.63 -43.66 -9.40
N ASP A 19 -5.71 -44.43 -9.55
CA ASP A 19 -7.07 -44.02 -9.16
C ASP A 19 -7.15 -43.59 -7.69
N ASP A 20 -6.33 -44.15 -6.82
CA ASP A 20 -6.25 -43.79 -5.38
C ASP A 20 -5.71 -42.36 -5.13
N ASN A 21 -5.04 -41.78 -6.13
CA ASN A 21 -4.56 -40.39 -6.05
C ASN A 21 -5.66 -39.37 -6.37
N ILE A 22 -6.81 -39.81 -6.90
CA ILE A 22 -7.95 -38.96 -7.24
C ILE A 22 -8.98 -39.05 -6.10
N ARG A 23 -9.07 -37.97 -5.33
CA ARG A 23 -10.05 -37.88 -4.23
C ARG A 23 -10.91 -36.61 -4.34
N HIS A 24 -12.18 -36.74 -3.96
CA HIS A 24 -13.08 -35.61 -3.81
C HIS A 24 -12.85 -34.97 -2.45
N LEU A 25 -12.73 -33.63 -2.42
CA LEU A 25 -12.65 -32.84 -1.17
C LEU A 25 -14.02 -32.25 -0.87
N SER A 26 -14.41 -32.24 0.39
CA SER A 26 -15.55 -31.43 0.83
C SER A 26 -15.28 -29.92 0.63
N ASP A 27 -16.32 -29.10 0.60
CA ASP A 27 -16.23 -27.64 0.44
C ASP A 27 -15.18 -27.03 1.39
N MET A 28 -15.26 -27.37 2.69
CA MET A 28 -14.36 -26.83 3.70
C MET A 28 -12.93 -27.32 3.57
N GLU A 29 -12.75 -28.59 3.22
CA GLU A 29 -11.41 -29.15 2.95
C GLU A 29 -10.77 -28.51 1.72
N HIS A 30 -11.57 -28.25 0.67
CA HIS A 30 -11.06 -27.58 -0.54
C HIS A 30 -10.57 -26.16 -0.22
N VAL A 31 -11.36 -25.37 0.55
CA VAL A 31 -10.95 -24.02 0.99
C VAL A 31 -9.64 -24.07 1.77
N ARG A 32 -9.50 -25.03 2.69
CA ARG A 32 -8.28 -25.19 3.51
C ARG A 32 -7.07 -25.66 2.70
N THR A 33 -7.31 -26.51 1.69
CA THR A 33 -6.23 -27.04 0.82
C THR A 33 -5.75 -26.01 -0.20
N ARG A 34 -6.63 -25.12 -0.64
CA ARG A 34 -6.36 -24.10 -1.68
C ARG A 34 -6.81 -22.70 -1.23
N PRO A 35 -6.35 -22.20 -0.07
CA PRO A 35 -6.84 -20.92 0.48
C PRO A 35 -6.57 -19.75 -0.47
N GLY A 36 -5.49 -19.79 -1.26
CA GLY A 36 -5.15 -18.74 -2.22
C GLY A 36 -6.22 -18.47 -3.29
N MET A 37 -7.06 -19.46 -3.61
CA MET A 37 -8.18 -19.28 -4.54
C MET A 37 -9.31 -18.42 -3.96
N TYR A 38 -9.41 -18.32 -2.63
CA TYR A 38 -10.51 -17.66 -1.91
C TYR A 38 -10.11 -16.33 -1.28
N ILE A 39 -8.89 -16.23 -0.78
CA ILE A 39 -8.40 -15.07 -0.04
C ILE A 39 -7.10 -14.47 -0.60
N GLY A 40 -6.60 -15.00 -1.72
CA GLY A 40 -5.32 -14.57 -2.26
C GLY A 40 -4.13 -15.03 -1.40
N ARG A 41 -3.16 -14.17 -1.20
CA ARG A 41 -1.95 -14.46 -0.41
C ARG A 41 -2.31 -14.68 1.05
N LEU A 42 -1.81 -15.76 1.68
CA LEU A 42 -1.99 -16.00 3.11
C LEU A 42 -1.38 -14.86 3.94
N GLY A 43 -0.07 -14.69 3.87
CA GLY A 43 0.68 -13.66 4.58
C GLY A 43 0.64 -13.80 6.12
N ASP A 44 1.37 -12.90 6.78
CA ASP A 44 1.46 -12.81 8.25
C ASP A 44 0.82 -11.52 8.81
N GLY A 45 0.17 -10.72 7.96
CA GLY A 45 -0.41 -9.42 8.31
C GLY A 45 0.55 -8.24 8.10
N ALA A 46 1.74 -8.48 7.57
CA ALA A 46 2.69 -7.40 7.27
C ALA A 46 2.23 -6.48 6.13
N HIS A 47 1.33 -6.97 5.27
CA HIS A 47 0.79 -6.24 4.12
C HIS A 47 -0.73 -6.13 4.19
N ALA A 48 -1.28 -5.00 3.75
CA ALA A 48 -2.72 -4.75 3.77
C ALA A 48 -3.55 -5.70 2.88
N GLU A 49 -2.91 -6.40 1.95
CA GLU A 49 -3.53 -7.39 1.04
C GLU A 49 -3.41 -8.83 1.55
N ASP A 50 -2.83 -9.05 2.73
CA ASP A 50 -2.70 -10.39 3.31
C ASP A 50 -4.07 -10.98 3.65
N GLY A 51 -4.19 -12.29 3.54
CA GLY A 51 -5.45 -13.02 3.65
C GLY A 51 -6.23 -12.78 4.94
N ILE A 52 -5.56 -12.50 6.07
CA ILE A 52 -6.24 -12.18 7.33
C ILE A 52 -7.14 -10.93 7.19
N TYR A 53 -6.70 -9.91 6.44
CA TYR A 53 -7.52 -8.72 6.18
C TYR A 53 -8.66 -9.02 5.19
N VAL A 54 -8.45 -9.96 4.26
CA VAL A 54 -9.52 -10.43 3.37
C VAL A 54 -10.60 -11.16 4.18
N LEU A 55 -10.24 -11.98 5.19
CA LEU A 55 -11.22 -12.60 6.09
C LEU A 55 -12.05 -11.54 6.83
N LEU A 56 -11.41 -10.52 7.40
CA LEU A 56 -12.12 -9.42 8.06
C LEU A 56 -13.04 -8.69 7.10
N LYS A 57 -12.57 -8.39 5.91
CA LYS A 57 -13.30 -7.69 4.85
C LYS A 57 -14.58 -8.45 4.44
N GLU A 58 -14.49 -9.77 4.25
CA GLU A 58 -15.66 -10.58 3.88
C GLU A 58 -16.77 -10.58 4.95
N VAL A 59 -16.40 -10.45 6.23
CA VAL A 59 -17.37 -10.30 7.31
C VAL A 59 -18.00 -8.90 7.29
N ILE A 60 -17.17 -7.86 7.14
CA ILE A 60 -17.67 -6.47 7.11
C ILE A 60 -18.56 -6.23 5.88
N ASP A 61 -18.21 -6.76 4.71
CA ASP A 61 -18.98 -6.60 3.47
C ASP A 61 -20.42 -7.08 3.64
N ASN A 62 -20.66 -8.15 4.41
CA ASN A 62 -22.01 -8.61 4.70
C ASN A 62 -22.80 -7.62 5.59
N SER A 63 -22.13 -7.00 6.55
CA SER A 63 -22.72 -5.97 7.41
C SER A 63 -22.99 -4.67 6.62
N ILE A 64 -22.13 -4.32 5.67
CA ILE A 64 -22.33 -3.18 4.75
C ILE A 64 -23.54 -3.42 3.84
N ASP A 65 -23.75 -4.65 3.36
CA ASP A 65 -24.90 -4.97 2.54
C ASP A 65 -26.22 -4.78 3.31
N GLU A 66 -26.27 -5.10 4.61
CA GLU A 66 -27.43 -4.80 5.46
C GLU A 66 -27.67 -3.28 5.58
N PHE A 67 -26.61 -2.48 5.75
CA PHE A 67 -26.73 -1.02 5.76
C PHE A 67 -27.27 -0.48 4.43
N LYS A 68 -26.80 -0.98 3.28
CA LYS A 68 -27.28 -0.61 1.95
C LYS A 68 -28.76 -0.95 1.75
N MET A 69 -29.21 -2.02 2.41
CA MET A 69 -30.64 -2.41 2.46
C MET A 69 -31.45 -1.61 3.50
N GLN A 70 -30.87 -0.52 4.04
CA GLN A 70 -31.46 0.35 5.06
C GLN A 70 -31.77 -0.37 6.39
N ALA A 71 -31.13 -1.49 6.64
CA ALA A 71 -31.20 -2.24 7.87
C ALA A 71 -29.93 -2.01 8.72
N GLY A 72 -30.11 -1.35 9.85
CA GLY A 72 -29.00 -0.98 10.74
C GLY A 72 -28.20 0.26 10.25
N LYS A 73 -27.58 0.95 11.20
CA LYS A 73 -26.74 2.14 10.93
C LYS A 73 -25.41 2.10 11.67
N LYS A 74 -25.15 1.00 12.36
CA LYS A 74 -23.98 0.82 13.21
C LYS A 74 -23.38 -0.56 13.00
N ILE A 75 -22.04 -0.62 12.94
CA ILE A 75 -21.25 -1.85 12.96
C ILE A 75 -20.20 -1.71 14.07
N GLU A 76 -20.10 -2.69 14.94
CA GLU A 76 -19.10 -2.76 15.99
C GLU A 76 -18.06 -3.81 15.64
N ILE A 77 -16.77 -3.42 15.71
CA ILE A 77 -15.64 -4.27 15.37
C ILE A 77 -14.67 -4.22 16.52
N THR A 78 -14.33 -5.39 17.05
CA THR A 78 -13.31 -5.53 18.09
C THR A 78 -12.22 -6.46 17.60
N VAL A 79 -10.97 -6.04 17.75
CA VAL A 79 -9.78 -6.84 17.48
C VAL A 79 -9.01 -6.99 18.78
N GLU A 80 -9.01 -8.21 19.32
CA GLU A 80 -8.38 -8.54 20.60
C GLU A 80 -6.97 -9.06 20.35
N GLU A 81 -5.99 -8.53 21.11
CA GLU A 81 -4.58 -8.95 21.07
C GLU A 81 -3.98 -8.95 19.64
N ASN A 82 -4.61 -8.22 18.70
CA ASN A 82 -4.29 -8.24 17.26
C ASN A 82 -4.37 -9.64 16.61
N LEU A 83 -5.15 -10.56 17.18
CA LEU A 83 -5.24 -11.96 16.75
C LEU A 83 -6.69 -12.42 16.53
N ARG A 84 -7.65 -11.87 17.24
CA ARG A 84 -9.05 -12.30 17.25
C ARG A 84 -9.95 -11.15 16.84
N VAL A 85 -10.96 -11.45 16.06
CA VAL A 85 -11.86 -10.43 15.53
C VAL A 85 -13.31 -10.78 15.86
N SER A 86 -14.06 -9.78 16.31
CA SER A 86 -15.50 -9.83 16.35
C SER A 86 -16.13 -8.68 15.58
N VAL A 87 -17.22 -8.97 14.87
CA VAL A 87 -18.00 -7.99 14.11
C VAL A 87 -19.48 -8.17 14.46
N ARG A 88 -20.14 -7.10 14.89
CA ARG A 88 -21.58 -7.04 15.20
C ARG A 88 -22.24 -6.00 14.33
N ASP A 89 -23.19 -6.41 13.51
CA ASP A 89 -24.12 -5.50 12.85
C ASP A 89 -25.50 -5.50 13.55
N TYR A 90 -26.28 -4.50 13.21
CA TYR A 90 -27.65 -4.33 13.71
C TYR A 90 -28.64 -4.36 12.53
N GLY A 91 -28.38 -5.25 11.58
CA GLY A 91 -29.23 -5.51 10.43
C GLY A 91 -30.38 -6.45 10.75
N ARG A 92 -30.88 -7.14 9.74
CA ARG A 92 -32.06 -8.06 9.88
C ARG A 92 -31.72 -9.39 10.54
N GLY A 93 -30.45 -9.74 10.63
CA GLY A 93 -29.96 -11.05 11.03
C GLY A 93 -30.12 -12.11 9.94
N ILE A 94 -29.28 -13.13 9.96
CA ILE A 94 -29.34 -14.28 9.04
C ILE A 94 -30.61 -15.10 9.38
N PRO A 95 -31.42 -15.55 8.40
CA PRO A 95 -32.55 -16.43 8.67
C PRO A 95 -32.12 -17.66 9.47
N GLN A 96 -32.67 -17.80 10.69
CA GLN A 96 -32.19 -18.79 11.68
C GLN A 96 -32.26 -20.24 11.16
N GLY A 97 -33.28 -20.58 10.37
CA GLY A 97 -33.40 -21.91 9.77
C GLY A 97 -32.30 -22.28 8.78
N LYS A 98 -31.58 -21.29 8.27
CA LYS A 98 -30.50 -21.45 7.27
C LYS A 98 -29.13 -20.99 7.76
N LEU A 99 -28.98 -20.74 9.08
CA LEU A 99 -27.75 -20.17 9.64
C LEU A 99 -26.51 -21.03 9.35
N ILE A 100 -26.61 -22.34 9.62
CA ILE A 100 -25.50 -23.28 9.42
C ILE A 100 -25.10 -23.33 7.94
N GLU A 101 -26.07 -23.55 7.04
CA GLU A 101 -25.82 -23.61 5.60
C GLU A 101 -25.21 -22.31 5.07
N ALA A 102 -25.70 -21.16 5.56
CA ALA A 102 -25.23 -19.85 5.15
C ALA A 102 -23.75 -19.59 5.47
N VAL A 103 -23.19 -20.24 6.50
CA VAL A 103 -21.80 -20.03 6.92
C VAL A 103 -20.88 -21.23 6.67
N SER A 104 -21.40 -22.38 6.21
CA SER A 104 -20.61 -23.60 6.03
C SER A 104 -20.75 -24.28 4.67
N MET A 105 -21.72 -23.94 3.84
CA MET A 105 -21.90 -24.54 2.51
C MET A 105 -21.54 -23.53 1.41
N LEU A 106 -20.62 -23.86 0.52
CA LEU A 106 -20.31 -23.04 -0.65
C LEU A 106 -21.55 -22.90 -1.54
N ASN A 107 -21.58 -21.85 -2.34
CA ASN A 107 -22.67 -21.55 -3.26
C ASN A 107 -24.06 -21.44 -2.59
N THR A 108 -24.07 -21.12 -1.30
CA THR A 108 -25.30 -20.87 -0.53
C THR A 108 -25.37 -19.38 -0.16
N GLY A 109 -26.45 -18.70 -0.51
CA GLY A 109 -26.61 -17.27 -0.19
C GLY A 109 -27.96 -16.75 -0.66
N GLY A 110 -28.47 -15.71 0.01
CA GLY A 110 -29.71 -15.03 -0.36
C GLY A 110 -29.56 -13.98 -1.46
N LYS A 111 -28.37 -13.87 -2.07
CA LYS A 111 -28.03 -12.79 -3.01
C LYS A 111 -28.21 -13.20 -4.49
N TYR A 112 -28.42 -14.47 -4.79
CA TYR A 112 -28.51 -14.99 -6.16
C TYR A 112 -29.74 -14.50 -6.94
N ASP A 113 -30.89 -14.41 -6.31
CA ASP A 113 -32.16 -14.12 -6.98
C ASP A 113 -32.71 -12.72 -6.71
N SER A 114 -32.01 -11.88 -5.96
CA SER A 114 -32.51 -10.57 -5.56
C SER A 114 -31.93 -9.46 -6.42
N LYS A 115 -32.82 -8.72 -7.12
CA LYS A 115 -32.44 -7.50 -7.85
C LYS A 115 -31.71 -6.46 -6.97
N ALA A 116 -32.00 -6.46 -5.66
CA ALA A 116 -31.41 -5.53 -4.70
C ALA A 116 -29.91 -5.78 -4.44
N PHE A 117 -29.41 -6.99 -4.68
CA PHE A 117 -28.03 -7.37 -4.45
C PHE A 117 -27.16 -7.46 -5.72
N LYS A 118 -27.71 -7.17 -6.90
CA LYS A 118 -26.97 -7.26 -8.17
C LYS A 118 -25.68 -6.41 -8.23
N LYS A 119 -25.62 -5.36 -7.41
CA LYS A 119 -24.48 -4.46 -7.26
C LYS A 119 -23.70 -4.71 -5.96
N SER A 120 -23.92 -5.85 -5.29
CA SER A 120 -23.12 -6.30 -4.15
C SER A 120 -21.81 -6.94 -4.62
N VAL A 121 -20.77 -6.94 -3.78
CA VAL A 121 -19.49 -7.58 -4.08
C VAL A 121 -19.48 -9.07 -3.73
N GLY A 122 -20.27 -9.46 -2.74
CA GLY A 122 -20.33 -10.82 -2.23
C GLY A 122 -21.25 -11.76 -3.00
N LEU A 123 -21.27 -11.70 -4.34
CA LEU A 123 -22.18 -12.49 -5.19
C LEU A 123 -21.90 -13.98 -5.20
N ASN A 124 -20.65 -14.39 -5.02
CA ASN A 124 -20.24 -15.79 -5.17
C ASN A 124 -20.61 -16.69 -3.99
N GLY A 125 -21.15 -16.12 -2.90
CA GLY A 125 -21.58 -16.88 -1.74
C GLY A 125 -20.47 -17.70 -1.04
N VAL A 126 -19.20 -17.27 -1.14
CA VAL A 126 -18.05 -18.01 -0.62
C VAL A 126 -17.35 -17.33 0.56
N GLY A 127 -17.46 -16.01 0.71
CA GLY A 127 -16.64 -15.22 1.62
C GLY A 127 -16.68 -15.68 3.08
N VAL A 128 -17.85 -15.62 3.74
CA VAL A 128 -17.96 -16.04 5.15
C VAL A 128 -17.63 -17.52 5.37
N LYS A 129 -17.81 -18.38 4.35
CA LYS A 129 -17.43 -19.78 4.41
C LYS A 129 -15.91 -19.95 4.43
N ALA A 130 -15.22 -19.12 3.67
CA ALA A 130 -13.76 -19.08 3.73
C ALA A 130 -13.27 -18.61 5.11
N VAL A 131 -13.92 -17.61 5.72
CA VAL A 131 -13.62 -17.20 7.10
C VAL A 131 -13.78 -18.37 8.07
N ASN A 132 -14.92 -19.10 8.01
CA ASN A 132 -15.18 -20.27 8.84
C ASN A 132 -14.14 -21.38 8.63
N ALA A 133 -13.89 -21.76 7.36
CA ALA A 133 -12.96 -22.84 7.03
C ALA A 133 -11.50 -22.53 7.45
N LEU A 134 -11.09 -21.27 7.38
CA LEU A 134 -9.71 -20.83 7.63
C LEU A 134 -9.48 -20.33 9.07
N SER A 135 -10.47 -20.50 9.95
CA SER A 135 -10.37 -20.12 11.37
C SER A 135 -10.25 -21.34 12.29
N SER A 136 -9.37 -21.25 13.27
CA SER A 136 -9.28 -22.23 14.36
C SER A 136 -10.53 -22.20 15.25
N ARG A 137 -11.13 -21.01 15.41
CA ARG A 137 -12.40 -20.79 16.08
C ARG A 137 -13.24 -19.82 15.27
N PHE A 138 -14.46 -20.20 14.98
CA PHE A 138 -15.46 -19.37 14.34
C PHE A 138 -16.78 -19.49 15.09
N GLU A 139 -17.42 -18.35 15.37
CA GLU A 139 -18.72 -18.30 16.03
C GLU A 139 -19.63 -17.34 15.29
N VAL A 140 -20.86 -17.75 15.03
CA VAL A 140 -21.89 -16.91 14.45
C VAL A 140 -23.12 -16.88 15.37
N ARG A 141 -23.64 -15.68 15.60
CA ARG A 141 -24.91 -15.47 16.30
C ARG A 141 -25.84 -14.68 15.38
N SER A 142 -27.02 -15.22 15.15
CA SER A 142 -28.10 -14.50 14.45
C SER A 142 -29.20 -14.12 15.43
N TYR A 143 -29.34 -12.82 15.65
CA TYR A 143 -30.38 -12.21 16.47
C TYR A 143 -31.57 -11.83 15.58
N ARG A 144 -32.68 -12.47 15.77
CA ARG A 144 -33.88 -12.23 14.97
C ARG A 144 -35.16 -12.57 15.71
N ASP A 145 -36.10 -11.65 15.69
CA ASP A 145 -37.48 -11.85 16.20
C ASP A 145 -37.50 -12.35 17.66
N GLY A 146 -36.66 -11.75 18.54
CA GLY A 146 -36.57 -12.08 19.97
C GLY A 146 -35.87 -13.41 20.27
N LYS A 147 -35.18 -14.00 19.30
CA LYS A 147 -34.38 -15.22 19.45
C LYS A 147 -32.98 -15.01 18.94
N VAL A 148 -32.01 -15.69 19.54
CA VAL A 148 -30.65 -15.83 19.05
C VAL A 148 -30.36 -17.28 18.77
N ARG A 149 -29.87 -17.59 17.56
CA ARG A 149 -29.26 -18.88 17.24
C ARG A 149 -27.75 -18.70 17.19
N ILE A 150 -27.04 -19.54 17.93
CA ILE A 150 -25.59 -19.51 18.12
C ILE A 150 -25.02 -20.79 17.56
N ALA A 151 -24.06 -20.68 16.65
CA ALA A 151 -23.32 -21.82 16.13
C ALA A 151 -21.81 -21.58 16.23
N THR A 152 -21.08 -22.57 16.69
CA THR A 152 -19.64 -22.53 16.78
C THR A 152 -19.00 -23.58 15.88
N PHE A 153 -17.86 -23.23 15.31
CA PHE A 153 -17.10 -24.08 14.38
C PHE A 153 -15.62 -24.05 14.71
N SER A 154 -14.92 -25.10 14.31
CA SER A 154 -13.47 -25.13 14.22
C SER A 154 -13.08 -25.66 12.85
N LYS A 155 -12.32 -24.86 12.10
CA LYS A 155 -11.79 -25.26 10.78
C LYS A 155 -12.91 -25.72 9.81
N GLY A 156 -14.06 -25.05 9.87
CA GLY A 156 -15.24 -25.38 9.09
C GLY A 156 -16.12 -26.49 9.64
N THR A 157 -15.71 -27.19 10.70
CA THR A 157 -16.49 -28.27 11.32
C THR A 157 -17.39 -27.70 12.42
N LEU A 158 -18.69 -27.99 12.37
CA LEU A 158 -19.66 -27.56 13.38
C LEU A 158 -19.38 -28.26 14.71
N LEU A 159 -19.33 -27.48 15.79
CA LEU A 159 -19.13 -27.95 17.16
C LEU A 159 -20.41 -27.87 17.99
N THR A 160 -21.08 -26.72 17.99
CA THR A 160 -22.32 -26.48 18.76
C THR A 160 -23.32 -25.71 17.92
N ASP A 161 -24.63 -25.94 18.20
CA ASP A 161 -25.77 -25.25 17.58
C ASP A 161 -26.90 -25.14 18.60
N GLU A 162 -27.14 -23.91 19.07
CA GLU A 162 -28.11 -23.63 20.14
C GLU A 162 -29.02 -22.47 19.78
N THR A 163 -30.24 -22.51 20.25
CA THR A 163 -31.22 -21.40 20.10
C THR A 163 -31.75 -20.98 21.46
N GLN A 164 -31.72 -19.67 21.72
CA GLN A 164 -32.15 -19.08 22.98
C GLN A 164 -33.08 -17.87 22.73
N THR A 165 -33.86 -17.47 23.71
CA THR A 165 -34.56 -16.19 23.69
C THR A 165 -33.62 -15.06 24.07
N THR A 166 -33.80 -13.87 23.48
CA THR A 166 -32.97 -12.71 23.74
C THR A 166 -33.76 -11.41 23.67
N GLU A 167 -33.32 -10.39 24.40
CA GLU A 167 -33.81 -9.01 24.32
C GLU A 167 -32.91 -8.13 23.41
N GLU A 168 -31.83 -8.69 22.89
CA GLU A 168 -30.92 -8.00 21.99
C GLU A 168 -31.58 -7.63 20.67
N ASP A 169 -31.17 -6.48 20.13
CA ASP A 169 -31.60 -6.02 18.80
C ASP A 169 -31.24 -7.03 17.71
N ASN A 170 -32.06 -7.10 16.67
CA ASN A 170 -31.78 -7.91 15.48
C ASN A 170 -30.43 -7.59 14.90
N GLY A 171 -29.83 -8.57 14.22
CA GLY A 171 -28.53 -8.42 13.51
C GLY A 171 -27.69 -9.67 13.56
N THR A 172 -26.44 -9.57 13.14
CA THR A 172 -25.50 -10.68 13.09
C THR A 172 -24.24 -10.35 13.90
N TYR A 173 -23.78 -11.31 14.67
CA TYR A 173 -22.47 -11.27 15.31
C TYR A 173 -21.61 -12.41 14.75
N ILE A 174 -20.38 -12.08 14.34
CA ILE A 174 -19.38 -13.06 13.91
C ILE A 174 -18.13 -12.82 14.73
N PHE A 175 -17.60 -13.89 15.29
CA PHE A 175 -16.27 -13.95 15.89
C PHE A 175 -15.42 -14.95 15.11
N PHE A 176 -14.18 -14.62 14.85
CA PHE A 176 -13.24 -15.54 14.25
C PHE A 176 -11.79 -15.33 14.74
N GLU A 177 -11.05 -16.42 14.80
CA GLU A 177 -9.63 -16.48 15.06
C GLU A 177 -8.98 -17.25 13.91
N PRO A 178 -8.21 -16.58 13.02
CA PRO A 178 -7.51 -17.25 11.93
C PRO A 178 -6.67 -18.44 12.42
N ASP A 179 -6.64 -19.53 11.62
CA ASP A 179 -5.90 -20.73 11.99
C ASP A 179 -4.39 -20.50 11.86
N ASN A 180 -3.68 -20.50 13.00
CA ASN A 180 -2.25 -20.28 13.08
C ASN A 180 -1.40 -21.38 12.40
N THR A 181 -1.99 -22.50 12.02
CA THR A 181 -1.32 -23.53 11.21
C THR A 181 -1.27 -23.17 9.73
N LEU A 182 -2.11 -22.24 9.28
CA LEU A 182 -2.15 -21.69 7.93
C LEU A 182 -1.52 -20.28 7.88
N PHE A 183 -1.90 -19.42 8.82
CA PHE A 183 -1.39 -18.06 8.96
C PHE A 183 -0.29 -18.04 10.02
N LEU A 184 0.93 -18.37 9.62
CA LEU A 184 2.06 -18.48 10.55
C LEU A 184 2.44 -17.11 11.13
N ASN A 185 2.47 -17.02 12.47
CA ASN A 185 2.88 -15.80 13.20
C ASN A 185 2.14 -14.53 12.78
N TYR A 186 0.87 -14.66 12.39
CA TYR A 186 0.09 -13.52 11.92
C TYR A 186 -0.20 -12.52 13.05
N CYS A 187 -0.32 -11.25 12.66
CA CYS A 187 -0.73 -10.18 13.54
C CYS A 187 -1.48 -9.11 12.75
N PHE A 188 -2.69 -8.75 13.19
CA PHE A 188 -3.43 -7.64 12.62
C PHE A 188 -2.76 -6.31 12.97
N LYS A 189 -2.44 -5.50 11.96
CA LYS A 189 -1.95 -4.13 12.17
C LYS A 189 -3.13 -3.15 12.23
N PRO A 190 -3.31 -2.41 13.32
CA PRO A 190 -4.42 -1.47 13.48
C PRO A 190 -4.53 -0.45 12.34
N GLU A 191 -3.39 0.01 11.80
CA GLU A 191 -3.36 1.00 10.72
C GLU A 191 -4.04 0.52 9.44
N PHE A 192 -3.86 -0.75 9.08
CA PHE A 192 -4.49 -1.33 7.88
C PHE A 192 -6.00 -1.50 8.08
N ILE A 193 -6.40 -1.95 9.27
CA ILE A 193 -7.82 -2.06 9.62
C ILE A 193 -8.47 -0.68 9.61
N GLU A 194 -7.89 0.30 10.30
CA GLU A 194 -8.45 1.64 10.37
C GLU A 194 -8.61 2.28 8.98
N THR A 195 -7.61 2.12 8.12
CA THR A 195 -7.67 2.60 6.73
C THR A 195 -8.81 1.95 5.96
N MET A 196 -8.99 0.64 6.09
CA MET A 196 -10.09 -0.09 5.47
C MET A 196 -11.45 0.38 5.99
N LEU A 197 -11.60 0.56 7.30
CA LEU A 197 -12.85 0.99 7.93
C LEU A 197 -13.23 2.43 7.54
N ARG A 198 -12.25 3.32 7.45
CA ARG A 198 -12.48 4.69 6.94
C ARG A 198 -12.99 4.66 5.50
N ASN A 199 -12.42 3.83 4.63
CA ASN A 199 -12.89 3.70 3.26
C ASN A 199 -14.37 3.26 3.20
N TYR A 200 -14.79 2.32 4.06
CA TYR A 200 -16.20 1.95 4.16
C TYR A 200 -17.09 3.12 4.59
N THR A 201 -16.66 3.95 5.54
CA THR A 201 -17.47 5.10 5.98
C THR A 201 -17.55 6.19 4.93
N TYR A 202 -16.49 6.42 4.11
CA TYR A 202 -16.53 7.37 3.01
C TYR A 202 -17.52 6.96 1.91
N LEU A 203 -17.63 5.66 1.65
CA LEU A 203 -18.54 5.13 0.63
C LEU A 203 -19.98 4.92 1.13
N ASN A 204 -20.19 4.94 2.44
CA ASN A 204 -21.46 4.71 3.09
C ASN A 204 -21.73 5.82 4.12
N THR A 205 -22.06 7.02 3.61
CA THR A 205 -22.32 8.19 4.47
C THR A 205 -23.43 7.93 5.47
N GLY A 206 -23.17 8.28 6.74
CA GLY A 206 -24.10 8.03 7.84
C GLY A 206 -23.97 6.68 8.53
N LEU A 207 -23.18 5.75 7.98
CA LEU A 207 -22.81 4.51 8.67
C LEU A 207 -21.78 4.84 9.78
N ALA A 208 -22.08 4.44 11.01
CA ALA A 208 -21.15 4.50 12.12
C ALA A 208 -20.44 3.15 12.31
N ILE A 209 -19.12 3.13 12.19
CA ILE A 209 -18.30 1.97 12.56
C ILE A 209 -17.62 2.27 13.89
N ILE A 210 -17.79 1.38 14.86
CA ILE A 210 -17.13 1.46 16.17
C ILE A 210 -16.02 0.42 16.19
N TYR A 211 -14.76 0.89 16.13
CA TYR A 211 -13.57 0.04 16.13
C TYR A 211 -12.85 0.17 17.47
N ASN A 212 -12.78 -0.93 18.23
CA ASN A 212 -12.20 -0.97 19.58
C ASN A 212 -12.69 0.20 20.48
N GLY A 213 -14.00 0.52 20.40
CA GLY A 213 -14.61 1.62 21.15
C GLY A 213 -14.49 3.00 20.50
N HIS A 214 -13.70 3.16 19.46
CA HIS A 214 -13.56 4.42 18.73
C HIS A 214 -14.56 4.51 17.57
N ARG A 215 -15.27 5.63 17.49
CA ARG A 215 -16.28 5.83 16.44
C ARG A 215 -15.65 6.43 15.19
N ILE A 216 -15.82 5.75 14.06
CA ILE A 216 -15.45 6.20 12.71
C ILE A 216 -16.75 6.51 11.95
N LEU A 217 -16.84 7.69 11.36
CA LEU A 217 -18.03 8.16 10.63
C LEU A 217 -17.61 9.20 9.61
N SER A 218 -18.09 9.11 8.37
CA SER A 218 -18.01 10.18 7.39
C SER A 218 -19.38 10.82 7.16
N ARG A 219 -19.41 12.15 7.00
CA ARG A 219 -20.61 12.92 6.68
C ARG A 219 -20.65 13.36 5.23
N ASN A 220 -19.46 13.60 4.63
CA ASN A 220 -19.34 14.18 3.29
C ASN A 220 -18.76 13.17 2.26
N GLY A 221 -18.62 11.89 2.64
CA GLY A 221 -18.25 10.83 1.71
C GLY A 221 -16.88 11.01 1.07
N LEU A 222 -16.83 11.03 -0.27
CA LEU A 222 -15.58 11.16 -1.01
C LEU A 222 -14.87 12.51 -0.77
N VAL A 223 -15.57 13.55 -0.32
CA VAL A 223 -14.94 14.82 0.09
C VAL A 223 -14.10 14.63 1.34
N ASP A 224 -14.63 13.91 2.34
CA ASP A 224 -13.88 13.58 3.55
C ASP A 224 -12.68 12.69 3.22
N LEU A 225 -12.85 11.73 2.31
CA LEU A 225 -11.75 10.87 1.83
C LEU A 225 -10.60 11.70 1.24
N LEU A 226 -10.89 12.67 0.39
CA LEU A 226 -9.85 13.51 -0.20
C LEU A 226 -9.20 14.41 0.86
N ASN A 227 -9.99 15.06 1.73
CA ASN A 227 -9.46 15.90 2.80
C ASN A 227 -8.54 15.14 3.76
N ASP A 228 -8.90 13.90 4.11
CA ASP A 228 -8.11 13.06 5.03
C ASP A 228 -6.83 12.51 4.38
N ASN A 229 -6.76 12.41 3.05
CA ASN A 229 -5.62 11.82 2.35
C ASN A 229 -4.73 12.84 1.63
N MET A 230 -5.24 14.02 1.31
CA MET A 230 -4.42 15.06 0.65
C MET A 230 -3.31 15.55 1.58
N THR A 231 -2.10 15.60 1.04
CA THR A 231 -0.91 16.14 1.72
C THR A 231 -0.69 17.63 1.42
N ALA A 232 -1.45 18.19 0.47
CA ALA A 232 -1.40 19.59 0.10
C ALA A 232 -2.81 20.18 0.02
N THR A 233 -2.92 21.49 0.25
CA THR A 233 -4.19 22.21 0.13
C THR A 233 -4.67 22.25 -1.32
N GLY A 234 -5.96 22.00 -1.53
CA GLY A 234 -6.59 22.18 -2.84
C GLY A 234 -6.55 23.64 -3.30
N LEU A 235 -6.33 23.86 -4.59
CA LEU A 235 -6.31 25.19 -5.19
C LEU A 235 -7.72 25.82 -5.28
N TYR A 236 -8.74 24.99 -5.17
CA TYR A 236 -10.15 25.35 -5.12
C TYR A 236 -10.90 24.30 -4.30
N PRO A 237 -12.15 24.58 -3.83
CA PRO A 237 -12.95 23.62 -3.09
C PRO A 237 -13.13 22.31 -3.86
N ILE A 238 -13.14 21.18 -3.18
CA ILE A 238 -13.33 19.87 -3.80
C ILE A 238 -14.65 19.86 -4.57
N ILE A 239 -14.60 19.59 -5.85
CA ILE A 239 -15.78 19.37 -6.68
C ILE A 239 -16.31 17.98 -6.35
N HIS A 240 -17.57 17.90 -5.96
CA HIS A 240 -18.24 16.64 -5.60
C HIS A 240 -19.52 16.48 -6.42
N LEU A 241 -19.59 15.44 -7.22
CA LEU A 241 -20.68 15.17 -8.15
C LEU A 241 -21.16 13.74 -7.96
N LYS A 242 -22.48 13.55 -7.92
CA LYS A 242 -23.13 12.27 -7.64
C LYS A 242 -24.23 11.98 -8.66
N GLY A 243 -24.15 10.79 -9.27
CA GLY A 243 -25.17 10.20 -10.12
C GLY A 243 -25.77 8.96 -9.48
N GLU A 244 -26.54 8.18 -10.25
CA GLU A 244 -27.21 6.97 -9.77
C GLU A 244 -26.20 5.88 -9.36
N ASP A 245 -25.22 5.57 -10.21
CA ASP A 245 -24.23 4.52 -10.02
C ASP A 245 -22.81 5.04 -10.06
N ILE A 246 -22.61 6.34 -9.91
CA ILE A 246 -21.32 6.99 -9.94
C ILE A 246 -21.27 8.15 -8.96
N GLU A 247 -20.16 8.26 -8.27
CA GLU A 247 -19.83 9.39 -7.42
C GLU A 247 -18.36 9.76 -7.68
N ILE A 248 -18.10 11.05 -7.91
CA ILE A 248 -16.74 11.56 -8.12
C ILE A 248 -16.48 12.75 -7.22
N ALA A 249 -15.25 12.86 -6.75
CA ALA A 249 -14.77 14.05 -6.06
C ALA A 249 -13.35 14.35 -6.52
N PHE A 250 -13.02 15.63 -6.79
CA PHE A 250 -11.69 15.99 -7.22
C PHE A 250 -11.36 17.46 -6.96
N THR A 251 -10.06 17.74 -6.85
CA THR A 251 -9.48 19.08 -6.83
C THR A 251 -8.07 19.04 -7.42
N HIS A 252 -7.48 20.18 -7.71
CA HIS A 252 -6.05 20.30 -8.01
C HIS A 252 -5.28 20.81 -6.81
N THR A 253 -4.06 20.38 -6.69
CA THR A 253 -3.09 20.85 -5.68
C THR A 253 -1.87 21.47 -6.36
N GLY A 254 -1.02 22.12 -5.57
CA GLY A 254 0.27 22.61 -6.07
C GLY A 254 1.34 21.53 -6.24
N GLN A 255 1.05 20.29 -5.89
CA GLN A 255 1.99 19.17 -6.03
C GLN A 255 2.07 18.67 -7.48
N TYR A 256 3.15 17.98 -7.80
CA TYR A 256 3.33 17.31 -9.08
C TYR A 256 2.70 15.91 -9.07
N GLY A 257 2.26 15.46 -10.26
CA GLY A 257 1.70 14.13 -10.44
C GLY A 257 0.18 14.09 -10.34
N GLU A 258 -0.36 12.89 -10.28
CA GLU A 258 -1.79 12.60 -10.24
C GLU A 258 -2.04 11.62 -9.10
N GLU A 259 -3.11 11.80 -8.33
CA GLU A 259 -3.48 10.90 -7.24
C GLU A 259 -4.94 10.46 -7.40
N TYR A 260 -5.17 9.14 -7.35
CA TYR A 260 -6.49 8.57 -7.58
C TYR A 260 -6.87 7.56 -6.51
N TYR A 261 -8.09 7.71 -6.02
CA TYR A 261 -8.76 6.75 -5.15
C TYR A 261 -9.95 6.18 -5.91
N SER A 262 -9.94 4.89 -6.22
CA SER A 262 -10.98 4.28 -7.03
C SER A 262 -11.68 3.12 -6.34
N PHE A 263 -13.00 3.04 -6.53
CA PHE A 263 -13.84 2.09 -5.84
C PHE A 263 -14.90 1.50 -6.78
N VAL A 264 -15.19 0.22 -6.58
CA VAL A 264 -16.24 -0.51 -7.30
C VAL A 264 -17.09 -1.27 -6.29
N ASN A 265 -18.40 -0.98 -6.26
CA ASN A 265 -19.36 -1.60 -5.34
C ASN A 265 -18.99 -1.51 -3.85
N GLY A 266 -18.16 -0.54 -3.47
CA GLY A 266 -17.62 -0.38 -2.13
C GLY A 266 -16.25 -1.02 -1.89
N GLN A 267 -15.63 -1.63 -2.91
CA GLN A 267 -14.30 -2.19 -2.84
C GLN A 267 -13.25 -1.20 -3.33
N HIS A 268 -12.19 -1.00 -2.56
CA HIS A 268 -11.06 -0.16 -2.96
C HIS A 268 -10.23 -0.90 -4.02
N THR A 269 -10.20 -0.36 -5.23
CA THR A 269 -9.40 -0.89 -6.34
C THR A 269 -8.04 -0.22 -6.36
N THR A 270 -7.09 -0.72 -5.56
CA THR A 270 -5.76 -0.13 -5.39
C THR A 270 -4.96 -0.03 -6.70
N GLN A 271 -5.24 -0.93 -7.64
CA GLN A 271 -4.63 -0.97 -8.98
C GLN A 271 -5.54 -0.34 -10.05
N GLY A 272 -6.62 0.33 -9.65
CA GLY A 272 -7.55 1.01 -10.56
C GLY A 272 -8.43 0.05 -11.37
N GLY A 273 -8.44 0.24 -12.68
CA GLY A 273 -9.24 -0.54 -13.62
C GLY A 273 -9.92 0.34 -14.67
N THR A 274 -10.91 -0.23 -15.38
CA THR A 274 -11.60 0.42 -16.50
C THR A 274 -12.27 1.74 -16.10
N HIS A 275 -12.86 1.84 -14.91
CA HIS A 275 -13.53 3.04 -14.40
C HIS A 275 -12.55 4.19 -14.11
N GLN A 276 -11.39 3.89 -13.50
CA GLN A 276 -10.35 4.89 -13.25
C GLN A 276 -9.73 5.38 -14.56
N SER A 277 -9.48 4.47 -15.50
CA SER A 277 -8.96 4.82 -16.82
C SER A 277 -9.94 5.73 -17.59
N ALA A 278 -11.23 5.40 -17.53
CA ALA A 278 -12.28 6.23 -18.10
C ALA A 278 -12.34 7.62 -17.44
N PHE A 279 -12.23 7.68 -16.11
CA PHE A 279 -12.19 8.96 -15.40
C PHE A 279 -11.01 9.82 -15.86
N LYS A 280 -9.79 9.26 -15.89
CA LYS A 280 -8.56 9.97 -16.32
C LYS A 280 -8.69 10.55 -17.73
N GLU A 281 -9.28 9.80 -18.64
CA GLU A 281 -9.49 10.22 -20.02
C GLU A 281 -10.53 11.34 -20.12
N HIS A 282 -11.70 11.09 -19.55
CA HIS A 282 -12.84 11.98 -19.76
C HIS A 282 -12.76 13.27 -18.95
N ILE A 283 -12.15 13.30 -17.77
CA ILE A 283 -11.95 14.55 -17.02
C ILE A 283 -11.04 15.51 -17.79
N ALA A 284 -9.95 15.00 -18.37
CA ALA A 284 -9.05 15.81 -19.19
C ALA A 284 -9.71 16.28 -20.47
N ARG A 285 -10.46 15.40 -21.14
CA ARG A 285 -11.20 15.74 -22.37
C ARG A 285 -12.26 16.81 -22.11
N THR A 286 -13.07 16.66 -21.07
CA THR A 286 -14.15 17.61 -20.74
C THR A 286 -13.61 18.99 -20.40
N ILE A 287 -12.56 19.07 -19.57
CA ILE A 287 -11.91 20.34 -19.24
C ILE A 287 -11.31 21.00 -20.49
N ASN A 288 -10.68 20.22 -21.37
CA ASN A 288 -10.13 20.72 -22.62
C ASN A 288 -11.23 21.27 -23.57
N GLU A 289 -12.34 20.54 -23.73
CA GLU A 289 -13.51 20.95 -24.51
C GLU A 289 -14.14 22.20 -23.91
N PHE A 290 -14.31 22.31 -22.59
CA PHE A 290 -14.87 23.47 -21.91
C PHE A 290 -14.12 24.77 -22.22
N PHE A 291 -12.78 24.73 -22.17
CA PHE A 291 -11.96 25.92 -22.48
C PHE A 291 -11.79 26.14 -23.99
N ASN A 292 -12.23 25.21 -24.83
CA ASN A 292 -12.07 25.26 -26.30
C ASN A 292 -10.61 25.57 -26.70
N LYS A 293 -9.65 24.95 -26.04
CA LYS A 293 -8.22 25.11 -26.27
C LYS A 293 -7.57 23.75 -26.52
N ASN A 294 -6.47 23.74 -27.27
CA ASN A 294 -5.68 22.52 -27.45
C ASN A 294 -4.63 22.40 -26.32
N MET A 295 -5.04 21.88 -25.16
CA MET A 295 -4.19 21.67 -24.00
C MET A 295 -3.69 20.23 -23.96
N ASP A 296 -2.49 20.03 -23.43
CA ASP A 296 -1.99 18.67 -23.16
C ASP A 296 -2.74 18.07 -21.97
N TYR A 297 -3.22 16.85 -22.10
CA TYR A 297 -3.96 16.16 -21.04
C TYR A 297 -3.11 15.91 -19.79
N THR A 298 -1.78 15.81 -19.94
CA THR A 298 -0.87 15.71 -18.81
C THR A 298 -0.82 17.00 -17.99
N ASP A 299 -0.90 18.17 -18.64
CA ASP A 299 -0.94 19.46 -17.95
C ASP A 299 -2.28 19.64 -17.21
N ILE A 300 -3.38 19.13 -17.79
CA ILE A 300 -4.71 19.18 -17.16
C ILE A 300 -4.73 18.30 -15.89
N ARG A 301 -4.12 17.12 -15.93
CA ARG A 301 -4.12 16.20 -14.79
C ARG A 301 -3.02 16.47 -13.78
N ASN A 302 -2.02 17.29 -14.09
CA ASN A 302 -0.93 17.59 -13.17
C ASN A 302 -1.42 18.27 -11.88
N GLY A 303 -1.18 17.65 -10.74
CA GLY A 303 -1.69 18.09 -9.43
C GLY A 303 -3.11 17.63 -9.13
N LEU A 304 -3.75 16.85 -9.99
CA LEU A 304 -5.11 16.34 -9.76
C LEU A 304 -5.11 15.29 -8.65
N VAL A 305 -5.97 15.51 -7.65
CA VAL A 305 -6.31 14.53 -6.62
C VAL A 305 -7.79 14.22 -6.78
N ALA A 306 -8.12 12.95 -7.04
CA ALA A 306 -9.47 12.56 -7.39
C ALA A 306 -9.90 11.23 -6.76
N ALA A 307 -11.19 11.11 -6.47
CA ALA A 307 -11.84 9.88 -6.08
C ALA A 307 -12.98 9.56 -7.04
N ILE A 308 -13.11 8.28 -7.40
CA ILE A 308 -14.23 7.76 -8.17
C ILE A 308 -14.78 6.49 -7.54
N ALA A 309 -16.08 6.43 -7.34
CA ALA A 309 -16.81 5.25 -6.93
C ALA A 309 -17.89 4.92 -7.95
N VAL A 310 -17.93 3.67 -8.41
CA VAL A 310 -18.96 3.19 -9.34
C VAL A 310 -19.64 1.93 -8.81
N ASN A 311 -20.92 1.75 -9.16
CA ASN A 311 -21.65 0.51 -8.88
C ASN A 311 -21.89 -0.23 -10.19
N VAL A 312 -21.24 -1.37 -10.35
CA VAL A 312 -21.28 -2.22 -11.56
C VAL A 312 -22.10 -3.46 -11.23
N GLU A 313 -22.99 -3.85 -12.13
CA GLU A 313 -23.73 -5.11 -12.00
C GLU A 313 -22.81 -6.28 -12.42
N GLU A 314 -22.69 -7.30 -11.57
CA GLU A 314 -21.81 -8.45 -11.80
C GLU A 314 -20.36 -8.09 -12.15
N PRO A 315 -19.63 -7.35 -11.26
CA PRO A 315 -18.31 -6.89 -11.57
C PRO A 315 -17.31 -8.04 -11.72
N ILE A 316 -16.48 -7.99 -12.75
CA ILE A 316 -15.36 -8.91 -12.97
C ILE A 316 -14.07 -8.20 -12.54
N PHE A 317 -13.34 -8.79 -11.62
CA PHE A 317 -12.02 -8.32 -11.17
C PHE A 317 -10.91 -9.22 -11.73
N GLU A 318 -9.72 -8.67 -11.91
CA GLU A 318 -8.56 -9.43 -12.41
C GLU A 318 -8.03 -10.46 -11.38
N SER A 319 -8.34 -10.26 -10.08
CA SER A 319 -7.94 -11.16 -9.00
C SER A 319 -9.02 -11.28 -7.93
N GLN A 320 -8.96 -12.33 -7.12
CA GLN A 320 -9.87 -12.54 -5.99
C GLN A 320 -9.73 -11.44 -4.90
N THR A 321 -8.58 -10.79 -4.80
CA THR A 321 -8.37 -9.65 -3.90
C THR A 321 -9.10 -8.39 -4.33
N LYS A 322 -9.70 -8.39 -5.55
CA LYS A 322 -10.55 -7.32 -6.10
C LYS A 322 -9.85 -5.96 -6.22
N THR A 323 -8.54 -5.98 -6.46
CA THR A 323 -7.71 -4.77 -6.52
C THR A 323 -7.84 -4.01 -7.83
N LYS A 324 -8.34 -4.65 -8.90
CA LYS A 324 -8.46 -4.04 -10.24
C LYS A 324 -9.74 -4.49 -10.96
N LEU A 325 -10.54 -3.51 -11.42
CA LEU A 325 -11.74 -3.80 -12.22
C LEU A 325 -11.36 -4.17 -13.66
N GLY A 326 -11.78 -5.37 -14.08
CA GLY A 326 -11.65 -5.85 -15.46
C GLY A 326 -12.91 -5.68 -16.33
N SER A 327 -14.10 -5.47 -15.71
CA SER A 327 -15.35 -5.30 -16.46
C SER A 327 -15.27 -4.20 -17.50
N THR A 328 -15.71 -4.48 -18.70
CA THR A 328 -15.83 -3.49 -19.78
C THR A 328 -17.18 -2.77 -19.79
N ASN A 329 -18.24 -3.39 -19.22
CA ASN A 329 -19.61 -2.87 -19.18
C ASN A 329 -20.09 -2.66 -17.75
N MET A 330 -21.06 -1.74 -17.56
CA MET A 330 -21.72 -1.46 -16.29
C MET A 330 -22.69 -2.59 -15.85
N ALA A 331 -23.21 -3.33 -16.80
CA ALA A 331 -24.07 -4.51 -16.61
C ALA A 331 -23.86 -5.47 -17.79
N PRO A 332 -24.18 -6.77 -17.64
CA PRO A 332 -24.16 -7.72 -18.75
C PRO A 332 -24.98 -7.21 -19.96
N GLY A 333 -24.32 -7.03 -21.11
CA GLY A 333 -24.95 -6.48 -22.33
C GLY A 333 -25.34 -5.00 -22.27
N GLY A 334 -24.97 -4.30 -21.20
CA GLY A 334 -25.27 -2.89 -21.00
C GLY A 334 -24.23 -1.95 -21.62
N MET A 335 -24.32 -0.66 -21.24
CA MET A 335 -23.39 0.40 -21.64
C MET A 335 -21.98 0.11 -21.12
N THR A 336 -20.96 0.50 -21.89
CA THR A 336 -19.57 0.35 -21.42
C THR A 336 -19.27 1.30 -20.26
N VAL A 337 -18.39 0.86 -19.35
CA VAL A 337 -17.91 1.68 -18.22
C VAL A 337 -17.31 2.99 -18.74
N ASN A 338 -16.52 2.93 -19.81
CA ASN A 338 -15.92 4.12 -20.42
C ASN A 338 -16.98 5.14 -20.86
N LYS A 339 -18.01 4.68 -21.56
CA LYS A 339 -19.09 5.57 -22.02
C LYS A 339 -19.91 6.12 -20.85
N TYR A 340 -20.27 5.28 -19.88
CA TYR A 340 -21.07 5.69 -18.71
C TYR A 340 -20.37 6.78 -17.90
N VAL A 341 -19.11 6.55 -17.55
CA VAL A 341 -18.29 7.51 -16.82
C VAL A 341 -18.06 8.77 -17.65
N GLY A 342 -17.82 8.61 -18.95
CA GLY A 342 -17.60 9.73 -19.88
C GLY A 342 -18.82 10.64 -20.03
N ASP A 343 -19.99 10.06 -20.24
CA ASP A 343 -21.25 10.82 -20.39
C ASP A 343 -21.58 11.59 -19.10
N PHE A 344 -21.38 10.95 -17.92
CA PHE A 344 -21.57 11.60 -16.63
C PHE A 344 -20.60 12.77 -16.43
N ILE A 345 -19.30 12.55 -16.63
CA ILE A 345 -18.28 13.61 -16.45
C ILE A 345 -18.57 14.76 -17.43
N LYS A 346 -18.85 14.45 -18.69
CA LYS A 346 -19.12 15.48 -19.69
C LYS A 346 -20.30 16.36 -19.30
N LEU A 347 -21.37 15.76 -18.79
CA LEU A 347 -22.58 16.51 -18.41
C LEU A 347 -22.35 17.30 -17.10
N GLU A 348 -21.92 16.62 -16.05
CA GLU A 348 -21.94 17.19 -14.72
C GLU A 348 -20.76 18.14 -14.47
N VAL A 349 -19.56 17.81 -14.97
CA VAL A 349 -18.38 18.68 -14.82
C VAL A 349 -18.55 19.95 -15.68
N ASP A 350 -19.01 19.81 -16.93
CA ASP A 350 -19.27 20.96 -17.80
C ASP A 350 -20.29 21.91 -17.18
N ASN A 351 -21.42 21.37 -16.69
CA ASN A 351 -22.45 22.13 -15.99
C ASN A 351 -21.91 22.82 -14.71
N PHE A 352 -21.04 22.12 -13.96
CA PHE A 352 -20.44 22.66 -12.76
C PHE A 352 -19.52 23.85 -13.09
N LEU A 353 -18.66 23.71 -14.08
CA LEU A 353 -17.70 24.75 -14.47
C LEU A 353 -18.42 26.00 -15.00
N HIS A 354 -19.52 25.84 -15.74
CA HIS A 354 -20.33 26.97 -16.19
C HIS A 354 -20.99 27.75 -15.04
N LYS A 355 -21.33 27.07 -13.93
CA LYS A 355 -21.92 27.68 -12.74
C LYS A 355 -20.90 28.28 -11.78
N ASN A 356 -19.63 27.86 -11.83
CA ASN A 356 -18.59 28.23 -10.89
C ASN A 356 -17.37 28.77 -11.66
N ALA A 357 -17.50 30.00 -12.15
CA ALA A 357 -16.48 30.63 -12.99
C ALA A 357 -15.13 30.83 -12.28
N ASP A 358 -15.14 31.07 -10.96
CA ASP A 358 -13.96 31.18 -10.10
C ASP A 358 -13.15 29.88 -10.06
N VAL A 359 -13.84 28.74 -9.95
CA VAL A 359 -13.20 27.42 -9.98
C VAL A 359 -12.65 27.13 -11.39
N ALA A 360 -13.39 27.46 -12.43
CA ALA A 360 -12.91 27.30 -13.81
C ALA A 360 -11.65 28.15 -14.07
N GLU A 361 -11.60 29.37 -13.57
CA GLU A 361 -10.41 30.24 -13.66
C GLU A 361 -9.22 29.64 -12.93
N ALA A 362 -9.40 29.13 -11.68
CA ALA A 362 -8.35 28.46 -10.92
C ALA A 362 -7.79 27.23 -11.65
N ILE A 363 -8.66 26.40 -12.26
CA ILE A 363 -8.25 25.25 -13.09
C ILE A 363 -7.43 25.74 -14.29
N GLN A 364 -7.89 26.79 -15.00
CA GLN A 364 -7.18 27.32 -16.15
C GLN A 364 -5.79 27.86 -15.79
N GLN A 365 -5.68 28.58 -14.67
CA GLN A 365 -4.40 29.08 -14.17
C GLN A 365 -3.44 27.94 -13.87
N LYS A 366 -3.91 26.89 -13.17
CA LYS A 366 -3.11 25.70 -12.85
C LYS A 366 -2.61 25.00 -14.13
N ILE A 367 -3.46 24.84 -15.14
CA ILE A 367 -3.07 24.21 -16.41
C ILE A 367 -2.00 25.07 -17.12
N GLN A 368 -2.15 26.38 -17.15
CA GLN A 368 -1.16 27.27 -17.76
C GLN A 368 0.18 27.25 -17.03
N GLU A 369 0.17 27.16 -15.71
CA GLU A 369 1.39 26.97 -14.91
C GLU A 369 2.05 25.64 -15.22
N SER A 370 1.29 24.54 -15.25
CA SER A 370 1.78 23.21 -15.59
C SER A 370 2.37 23.17 -17.00
N GLU A 371 1.74 23.81 -17.99
CA GLU A 371 2.26 23.92 -19.36
C GLU A 371 3.61 24.68 -19.41
N LYS A 372 3.69 25.83 -18.70
CA LYS A 372 4.93 26.61 -18.63
C LYS A 372 6.05 25.81 -18.00
N GLU A 373 5.76 25.10 -16.90
CA GLU A 373 6.73 24.25 -16.22
C GLU A 373 7.17 23.08 -17.10
N ARG A 374 6.24 22.37 -17.73
CA ARG A 374 6.55 21.26 -18.64
C ARG A 374 7.44 21.72 -19.80
N LYS A 375 7.13 22.86 -20.44
CA LYS A 375 7.93 23.43 -21.52
C LYS A 375 9.32 23.84 -21.04
N ALA A 376 9.42 24.44 -19.85
CA ALA A 376 10.71 24.79 -19.26
C ALA A 376 11.54 23.55 -18.91
N ILE A 377 10.89 22.50 -18.37
CA ILE A 377 11.54 21.24 -18.01
C ILE A 377 11.99 20.49 -19.25
N ALA A 378 11.21 20.43 -20.33
CA ALA A 378 11.56 19.70 -21.55
C ALA A 378 12.91 20.16 -22.14
N GLY A 379 13.17 21.46 -22.12
CA GLY A 379 14.46 22.01 -22.56
C GLY A 379 15.62 21.57 -21.64
N VAL A 380 15.40 21.63 -20.32
CA VAL A 380 16.41 21.27 -19.31
C VAL A 380 16.64 19.74 -19.29
N THR A 381 15.56 18.95 -19.36
CA THR A 381 15.64 17.48 -19.39
C THR A 381 16.41 16.99 -20.62
N LYS A 382 16.19 17.61 -21.79
CA LYS A 382 16.95 17.29 -23.02
C LYS A 382 18.44 17.53 -22.81
N LEU A 383 18.81 18.70 -22.29
CA LEU A 383 20.19 19.05 -21.98
C LEU A 383 20.80 18.13 -20.90
N ALA A 384 20.00 17.78 -19.88
CA ALA A 384 20.40 16.89 -18.80
C ALA A 384 20.62 15.45 -19.30
N ARG A 385 19.71 14.92 -20.14
CA ARG A 385 19.87 13.62 -20.81
C ARG A 385 21.12 13.59 -21.73
N GLU A 386 21.39 14.68 -22.46
CA GLU A 386 22.59 14.79 -23.26
C GLU A 386 23.85 14.83 -22.39
N ARG A 387 23.83 15.53 -21.26
CA ARG A 387 24.91 15.56 -20.28
C ARG A 387 25.10 14.19 -19.62
N ALA A 388 24.03 13.53 -19.20
CA ALA A 388 24.07 12.19 -18.60
C ALA A 388 24.63 11.15 -19.59
N LYS A 389 24.25 11.21 -20.86
CA LYS A 389 24.84 10.37 -21.93
C LYS A 389 26.33 10.64 -22.13
N LYS A 390 26.74 11.91 -22.10
CA LYS A 390 28.14 12.31 -22.24
C LYS A 390 28.97 11.98 -21.01
N ALA A 391 28.41 12.05 -19.82
CA ALA A 391 29.10 11.77 -18.55
C ALA A 391 29.36 10.27 -18.31
N ASN A 392 28.91 9.39 -19.21
CA ASN A 392 29.11 7.94 -19.11
C ASN A 392 28.66 7.40 -17.74
N LEU A 393 27.37 7.58 -17.43
CA LEU A 393 26.74 7.30 -16.12
C LEU A 393 27.14 5.95 -15.51
N HIS A 394 27.37 4.95 -16.37
CA HIS A 394 27.77 3.60 -15.97
C HIS A 394 29.12 3.52 -15.27
N ASN A 395 30.00 4.51 -15.44
CA ASN A 395 31.40 4.36 -15.02
C ASN A 395 31.77 5.05 -13.71
N ARG A 396 30.96 5.97 -13.14
CA ARG A 396 31.42 6.74 -11.97
C ARG A 396 30.51 6.69 -10.74
N LYS A 397 29.18 6.75 -10.88
CA LYS A 397 28.25 6.86 -9.73
C LYS A 397 27.33 5.66 -9.56
N LEU A 398 26.85 5.06 -10.66
CA LEU A 398 25.98 3.90 -10.63
C LEU A 398 26.78 2.62 -10.87
N ARG A 399 26.76 1.72 -9.91
CA ARG A 399 27.16 0.32 -10.05
C ARG A 399 25.89 -0.52 -10.15
N ASP A 400 25.42 -0.70 -11.37
CA ASP A 400 24.15 -1.32 -11.67
C ASP A 400 24.09 -2.82 -11.36
N CYS A 401 22.88 -3.37 -11.19
CA CYS A 401 22.62 -4.80 -11.11
C CYS A 401 22.14 -5.34 -12.47
N ARG A 402 22.02 -6.67 -12.57
CA ARG A 402 21.64 -7.34 -13.81
C ARG A 402 20.14 -7.45 -14.03
N ILE A 403 19.38 -7.57 -12.94
CA ILE A 403 17.92 -7.77 -12.94
C ILE A 403 17.26 -6.54 -12.33
N HIS A 404 16.29 -5.98 -13.05
CA HIS A 404 15.52 -4.83 -12.64
C HIS A 404 14.05 -5.21 -12.41
N LEU A 405 13.29 -4.35 -11.73
CA LEU A 405 11.86 -4.56 -11.43
C LEU A 405 11.02 -4.85 -12.69
N ASN A 406 11.33 -4.19 -13.80
CA ASN A 406 10.58 -4.32 -15.05
C ASN A 406 11.27 -5.27 -16.06
N ASP A 407 12.14 -6.15 -15.61
CA ASP A 407 12.84 -7.09 -16.50
C ASP A 407 11.98 -8.33 -16.77
N PRO A 408 11.46 -8.53 -18.01
CA PRO A 408 10.62 -9.68 -18.33
C PRO A 408 11.37 -11.01 -18.28
N LYS A 409 12.68 -11.00 -18.10
CA LYS A 409 13.54 -12.19 -18.04
C LYS A 409 14.15 -12.43 -16.65
N GLY A 410 13.68 -11.71 -15.64
CA GLY A 410 14.26 -11.72 -14.29
C GLY A 410 14.06 -13.00 -13.47
N LYS A 411 13.33 -14.00 -13.99
CA LYS A 411 13.14 -15.33 -13.41
C LYS A 411 12.55 -15.34 -11.99
N GLY A 412 11.74 -14.34 -11.66
CA GLY A 412 11.11 -14.20 -10.34
C GLY A 412 12.00 -13.51 -9.29
N LEU A 413 13.11 -12.89 -9.71
CA LEU A 413 14.00 -12.10 -8.83
C LEU A 413 13.80 -10.59 -8.98
N GLU A 414 12.82 -10.14 -9.78
CA GLU A 414 12.55 -8.73 -10.06
C GLU A 414 12.17 -7.98 -8.78
N GLU A 415 11.40 -8.60 -7.90
CA GLU A 415 11.00 -8.03 -6.61
C GLU A 415 12.15 -7.90 -5.61
N ASP A 416 13.24 -8.66 -5.80
CA ASP A 416 14.44 -8.56 -4.98
C ASP A 416 15.36 -7.42 -5.43
N SER A 417 15.07 -6.80 -6.59
CA SER A 417 15.88 -5.71 -7.13
C SER A 417 15.92 -4.51 -6.18
N CYS A 418 17.13 -4.02 -5.88
CA CYS A 418 17.28 -2.85 -5.03
C CYS A 418 18.49 -2.00 -5.43
N ILE A 419 18.44 -0.72 -5.02
CA ILE A 419 19.53 0.22 -5.17
C ILE A 419 19.88 0.84 -3.83
N PHE A 420 21.15 0.79 -3.44
CA PHE A 420 21.68 1.48 -2.27
C PHE A 420 22.18 2.86 -2.66
N ILE A 421 21.61 3.91 -2.06
CA ILE A 421 22.09 5.28 -2.20
C ILE A 421 23.03 5.55 -1.02
N THR A 422 24.31 5.79 -1.31
CA THR A 422 25.37 5.90 -0.31
C THR A 422 25.98 7.29 -0.27
N GLU A 423 26.53 7.65 0.88
CA GLU A 423 27.34 8.84 1.07
C GLU A 423 28.79 8.58 0.66
N GLY A 424 29.19 9.08 -0.51
CA GLY A 424 30.59 9.03 -0.96
C GLY A 424 31.07 7.66 -1.45
N ASP A 425 32.33 7.66 -1.91
CA ASP A 425 32.91 6.50 -2.57
C ASP A 425 33.39 5.40 -1.60
N SER A 426 33.65 5.72 -0.33
CA SER A 426 34.13 4.76 0.66
C SER A 426 33.03 3.73 1.02
N ALA A 427 31.85 4.20 1.44
CA ALA A 427 30.70 3.35 1.74
C ALA A 427 30.23 2.60 0.47
N SER A 428 30.18 3.30 -0.67
CA SER A 428 29.88 2.71 -1.97
C SER A 428 30.83 1.56 -2.33
N GLY A 429 32.12 1.71 -2.04
CA GLY A 429 33.14 0.70 -2.30
C GLY A 429 32.96 -0.58 -1.50
N SER A 430 32.62 -0.46 -0.21
CA SER A 430 32.35 -1.60 0.67
C SER A 430 31.10 -2.37 0.23
N ILE A 431 30.00 -1.69 -0.05
CA ILE A 431 28.76 -2.32 -0.53
C ILE A 431 28.97 -2.94 -1.92
N THR A 432 29.65 -2.25 -2.84
CA THR A 432 29.91 -2.76 -4.20
C THR A 432 30.66 -4.09 -4.21
N LYS A 433 31.60 -4.28 -3.27
CA LYS A 433 32.37 -5.52 -3.14
C LYS A 433 31.58 -6.66 -2.51
N SER A 434 30.54 -6.33 -1.74
CA SER A 434 29.76 -7.29 -0.91
C SER A 434 28.42 -7.67 -1.52
N ARG A 435 27.89 -6.86 -2.44
CA ARG A 435 26.53 -6.95 -2.99
C ARG A 435 26.30 -8.17 -3.86
N ASP A 436 25.05 -8.59 -3.99
CA ASP A 436 24.62 -9.46 -5.07
C ASP A 436 24.53 -8.66 -6.37
N VAL A 437 25.39 -8.98 -7.33
CA VAL A 437 25.46 -8.31 -8.63
C VAL A 437 24.19 -8.51 -9.46
N ASN A 438 23.40 -9.54 -9.16
CA ASN A 438 22.18 -9.81 -9.91
C ASN A 438 21.05 -8.83 -9.55
N THR A 439 20.85 -8.57 -8.27
CA THR A 439 19.66 -7.82 -7.77
C THR A 439 19.99 -6.52 -7.05
N GLN A 440 21.26 -6.28 -6.70
CA GLN A 440 21.65 -5.12 -5.89
C GLN A 440 22.51 -4.14 -6.69
N ALA A 441 22.04 -2.90 -6.83
CA ALA A 441 22.76 -1.78 -7.41
C ALA A 441 23.27 -0.81 -6.32
N VAL A 442 24.26 0.02 -6.64
CA VAL A 442 24.80 1.05 -5.75
C VAL A 442 24.93 2.37 -6.48
N PHE A 443 24.44 3.44 -5.87
CA PHE A 443 24.57 4.82 -6.34
C PHE A 443 25.31 5.65 -5.29
N SER A 444 26.44 6.27 -5.68
CA SER A 444 27.27 7.09 -4.80
C SER A 444 26.96 8.57 -4.96
N LEU A 445 26.54 9.23 -3.87
CA LEU A 445 26.38 10.69 -3.83
C LEU A 445 27.74 11.39 -3.66
N ARG A 446 27.87 12.60 -4.18
CA ARG A 446 29.00 13.48 -3.89
C ARG A 446 28.65 14.50 -2.82
N GLY A 447 28.83 14.12 -1.56
CA GLY A 447 28.53 14.97 -0.42
C GLY A 447 27.01 15.13 -0.20
N LYS A 448 26.64 16.17 0.54
CA LYS A 448 25.23 16.46 0.89
C LYS A 448 24.46 16.92 -0.35
N PRO A 449 23.33 16.28 -0.68
CA PRO A 449 22.45 16.73 -1.76
C PRO A 449 21.83 18.09 -1.45
N LEU A 450 21.34 18.76 -2.49
CA LEU A 450 20.66 20.03 -2.38
C LEU A 450 19.38 19.88 -1.51
N ASN A 451 19.14 20.84 -0.61
CA ASN A 451 17.84 20.93 0.05
C ASN A 451 16.77 21.32 -0.98
N SER A 452 15.91 20.38 -1.32
CA SER A 452 14.91 20.54 -2.37
C SER A 452 13.58 21.14 -1.88
N PHE A 453 13.43 21.40 -0.58
CA PHE A 453 12.22 21.99 -0.02
C PHE A 453 11.93 23.38 -0.60
N GLY A 454 10.71 23.56 -1.11
CA GLY A 454 10.26 24.82 -1.70
C GLY A 454 10.90 25.18 -3.06
N LEU A 455 11.71 24.27 -3.64
CA LEU A 455 12.28 24.46 -4.98
C LEU A 455 11.35 23.96 -6.06
N THR A 456 11.47 24.55 -7.25
CA THR A 456 10.75 24.08 -8.44
C THR A 456 11.41 22.87 -9.05
N LYS A 457 10.65 22.04 -9.76
CA LYS A 457 11.14 20.85 -10.47
C LYS A 457 12.29 21.20 -11.44
N LYS A 458 12.25 22.37 -12.06
CA LYS A 458 13.33 22.87 -12.93
C LYS A 458 14.68 22.96 -12.22
N VAL A 459 14.72 23.57 -11.03
CA VAL A 459 15.96 23.73 -10.25
C VAL A 459 16.52 22.37 -9.83
N VAL A 460 15.64 21.44 -9.48
CA VAL A 460 16.04 20.08 -9.11
C VAL A 460 16.60 19.31 -10.30
N TYR A 461 16.03 19.46 -11.50
CA TYR A 461 16.59 18.85 -12.73
C TYR A 461 17.91 19.50 -13.19
N GLU A 462 18.15 20.77 -12.86
CA GLU A 462 19.45 21.43 -13.12
C GLU A 462 20.53 20.96 -12.16
N ASN A 463 20.17 20.40 -10.98
CA ASN A 463 21.13 19.84 -10.04
C ASN A 463 21.66 18.49 -10.56
N GLU A 464 23.00 18.39 -10.70
CA GLU A 464 23.65 17.21 -11.28
C GLU A 464 23.37 15.93 -10.49
N GLU A 465 23.42 15.98 -9.14
CA GLU A 465 23.21 14.81 -8.28
C GLU A 465 21.79 14.24 -8.41
N PHE A 466 20.79 15.12 -8.29
CA PHE A 466 19.40 14.68 -8.44
C PHE A 466 19.03 14.27 -9.85
N ASN A 467 19.63 14.91 -10.86
CA ASN A 467 19.42 14.49 -12.24
C ASN A 467 19.97 13.08 -12.49
N LEU A 468 21.18 12.80 -12.02
CA LEU A 468 21.80 11.48 -12.16
C LEU A 468 21.03 10.41 -11.34
N LEU A 469 20.53 10.76 -10.15
CA LEU A 469 19.72 9.86 -9.33
C LEU A 469 18.38 9.52 -10.01
N GLN A 470 17.66 10.52 -10.55
CA GLN A 470 16.41 10.29 -11.29
C GLN A 470 16.65 9.40 -12.52
N ALA A 471 17.71 9.64 -13.27
CA ALA A 471 18.09 8.79 -14.41
C ALA A 471 18.45 7.36 -13.98
N ALA A 472 19.17 7.19 -12.87
CA ALA A 472 19.48 5.87 -12.32
C ALA A 472 18.23 5.09 -11.92
N LEU A 473 17.26 5.76 -11.29
CA LEU A 473 15.97 5.18 -10.88
C LEU A 473 14.99 5.02 -12.04
N ASN A 474 15.19 5.76 -13.15
CA ASN A 474 14.27 5.88 -14.29
C ASN A 474 12.87 6.41 -13.88
N ILE A 475 12.87 7.49 -13.10
CA ILE A 475 11.63 8.13 -12.58
C ILE A 475 11.42 9.54 -13.14
N GLU A 476 12.12 9.92 -14.20
CA GLU A 476 12.03 11.25 -14.79
C GLU A 476 10.62 11.59 -15.28
N ASP A 477 9.92 10.61 -15.84
CA ASP A 477 8.57 10.74 -16.40
C ASP A 477 7.47 10.14 -15.49
N GLY A 478 7.81 9.74 -14.26
CA GLY A 478 6.94 9.07 -13.30
C GLY A 478 7.56 7.78 -12.76
N ILE A 479 6.84 7.08 -11.88
CA ILE A 479 7.36 5.86 -11.23
C ILE A 479 7.01 4.56 -11.97
N GLU A 480 6.25 4.63 -13.06
CA GLU A 480 5.87 3.45 -13.87
C GLU A 480 7.09 2.76 -14.50
N GLY A 481 8.15 3.54 -14.73
CA GLY A 481 9.43 3.06 -15.26
C GLY A 481 10.45 2.68 -14.19
N LEU A 482 10.08 2.64 -12.91
CA LEU A 482 11.00 2.38 -11.80
C LEU A 482 11.82 1.09 -12.02
N ARG A 483 13.14 1.21 -11.92
CA ARG A 483 14.06 0.10 -12.20
C ARG A 483 14.27 -0.85 -11.03
N TYR A 484 14.10 -0.38 -9.80
CA TYR A 484 14.41 -1.14 -8.59
C TYR A 484 13.20 -1.17 -7.67
N ASN A 485 12.84 -2.34 -7.18
CA ASN A 485 11.72 -2.49 -6.24
C ASN A 485 11.98 -1.77 -4.91
N LYS A 486 13.24 -1.76 -4.45
CA LYS A 486 13.61 -1.08 -3.20
C LYS A 486 14.68 -0.02 -3.46
N VAL A 487 14.37 1.22 -3.05
CA VAL A 487 15.30 2.36 -3.03
C VAL A 487 15.76 2.53 -1.59
N ILE A 488 16.99 2.13 -1.30
CA ILE A 488 17.51 1.99 0.06
C ILE A 488 18.52 3.12 0.32
N VAL A 489 18.20 3.98 1.27
CA VAL A 489 19.13 5.02 1.76
C VAL A 489 20.10 4.38 2.75
N ALA A 490 21.37 4.30 2.36
CA ALA A 490 22.45 3.70 3.14
C ALA A 490 23.51 4.77 3.46
N THR A 491 23.31 5.47 4.57
CA THR A 491 24.20 6.55 5.05
C THR A 491 24.78 6.20 6.40
N ASP A 492 25.83 6.89 6.77
CA ASP A 492 26.48 6.72 8.07
C ASP A 492 25.51 6.98 9.24
N ALA A 493 25.79 6.40 10.39
CA ALA A 493 24.97 6.53 11.60
C ALA A 493 25.31 7.81 12.40
N ASP A 494 25.90 8.80 11.76
CA ASP A 494 26.27 10.08 12.34
C ASP A 494 25.30 11.21 11.96
N VAL A 495 25.57 12.42 12.43
CA VAL A 495 24.74 13.61 12.20
C VAL A 495 24.67 13.97 10.70
N ASP A 496 25.77 13.80 9.96
CA ASP A 496 25.83 14.10 8.55
C ASP A 496 25.02 13.09 7.72
N GLY A 497 25.13 11.80 8.06
CA GLY A 497 24.33 10.76 7.43
C GLY A 497 22.84 10.91 7.70
N MET A 498 22.43 11.31 8.94
CA MET A 498 21.04 11.65 9.24
C MET A 498 20.54 12.83 8.40
N HIS A 499 21.38 13.86 8.21
CA HIS A 499 21.02 15.00 7.38
C HIS A 499 20.83 14.60 5.90
N ILE A 500 21.71 13.76 5.36
CA ILE A 500 21.57 13.24 3.99
C ILE A 500 20.28 12.42 3.84
N ARG A 501 19.93 11.58 4.81
CA ARG A 501 18.63 10.87 4.82
C ARG A 501 17.47 11.84 4.71
N LEU A 502 17.46 12.88 5.54
CA LEU A 502 16.39 13.88 5.53
C LEU A 502 16.32 14.63 4.20
N LEU A 503 17.44 14.99 3.60
CA LEU A 503 17.50 15.65 2.29
C LEU A 503 16.94 14.76 1.17
N LEU A 504 17.27 13.47 1.17
CA LEU A 504 16.75 12.49 0.20
C LEU A 504 15.26 12.22 0.40
N ILE A 505 14.81 12.05 1.65
CA ILE A 505 13.38 11.87 1.96
C ILE A 505 12.59 13.11 1.54
N THR A 506 13.11 14.31 1.80
CA THR A 506 12.49 15.58 1.35
C THR A 506 12.34 15.62 -0.16
N PHE A 507 13.38 15.22 -0.89
CA PHE A 507 13.35 15.13 -2.34
C PHE A 507 12.27 14.15 -2.85
N PHE A 508 12.19 12.95 -2.28
CA PHE A 508 11.18 11.97 -2.68
C PHE A 508 9.76 12.42 -2.28
N LEU A 509 9.56 12.97 -1.09
CA LEU A 509 8.26 13.46 -0.64
C LEU A 509 7.73 14.59 -1.52
N GLN A 510 8.59 15.49 -1.96
CA GLN A 510 8.18 16.67 -2.70
C GLN A 510 7.96 16.40 -4.19
N PHE A 511 8.78 15.55 -4.82
CA PHE A 511 8.77 15.36 -6.26
C PHE A 511 8.30 13.98 -6.71
N PHE A 512 8.39 12.98 -5.85
CA PHE A 512 8.04 11.58 -6.13
C PHE A 512 7.33 10.92 -4.94
N PRO A 513 6.25 11.52 -4.41
CA PRO A 513 5.56 11.00 -3.22
C PRO A 513 5.05 9.56 -3.41
N ASP A 514 4.75 9.17 -4.65
CA ASP A 514 4.30 7.82 -4.97
C ASP A 514 5.35 6.73 -4.70
N LEU A 515 6.65 7.05 -4.74
CA LEU A 515 7.69 6.11 -4.31
C LEU A 515 7.54 5.71 -2.85
N ILE A 516 7.16 6.67 -1.99
CA ILE A 516 6.95 6.42 -0.56
C ILE A 516 5.58 5.77 -0.34
N LYS A 517 4.51 6.30 -0.95
CA LYS A 517 3.15 5.76 -0.83
C LYS A 517 3.04 4.31 -1.29
N LYS A 518 3.76 3.93 -2.34
CA LYS A 518 3.81 2.54 -2.85
C LYS A 518 4.85 1.66 -2.15
N GLY A 519 5.55 2.21 -1.14
CA GLY A 519 6.42 1.44 -0.28
C GLY A 519 7.78 1.07 -0.85
N HIS A 520 8.30 1.86 -1.79
CA HIS A 520 9.59 1.59 -2.43
C HIS A 520 10.80 2.18 -1.70
N VAL A 521 10.63 3.09 -0.74
CA VAL A 521 11.74 3.80 -0.07
C VAL A 521 12.02 3.19 1.30
N TYR A 522 13.30 2.89 1.56
CA TYR A 522 13.76 2.25 2.78
C TYR A 522 15.02 2.92 3.31
N ILE A 523 15.25 2.79 4.62
CA ILE A 523 16.49 3.15 5.30
C ILE A 523 17.18 1.85 5.72
N LEU A 524 18.46 1.70 5.37
CA LEU A 524 19.27 0.57 5.82
C LEU A 524 19.67 0.79 7.27
N GLN A 525 19.30 -0.15 8.13
CA GLN A 525 19.83 -0.21 9.49
C GLN A 525 21.14 -0.99 9.47
N THR A 526 22.22 -0.35 9.90
CA THR A 526 23.54 -0.96 10.04
C THR A 526 23.91 -1.08 11.51
N PRO A 527 24.73 -2.08 11.91
CA PRO A 527 25.09 -2.24 13.29
C PRO A 527 25.92 -1.03 13.78
N LEU A 528 25.64 -0.61 15.01
CA LEU A 528 26.37 0.44 15.71
C LEU A 528 27.60 -0.12 16.43
N PHE A 529 27.54 -1.39 16.85
CA PHE A 529 28.62 -2.04 17.58
C PHE A 529 28.87 -3.45 17.08
N ARG A 530 30.13 -3.85 17.17
CA ARG A 530 30.58 -5.22 17.04
C ARG A 530 31.13 -5.66 18.38
N VAL A 531 30.58 -6.73 18.95
CA VAL A 531 31.05 -7.36 20.18
C VAL A 531 31.56 -8.76 19.83
N ARG A 532 32.82 -9.06 20.08
CA ARG A 532 33.40 -10.36 19.69
C ARG A 532 34.32 -10.94 20.77
N ASN A 533 34.38 -12.26 20.79
CA ASN A 533 35.40 -13.02 21.45
C ASN A 533 36.08 -13.98 20.45
N LYS A 534 37.00 -14.84 20.93
CA LYS A 534 37.70 -15.80 20.07
C LYS A 534 36.81 -16.83 19.36
N LYS A 535 35.53 -16.97 19.79
CA LYS A 535 34.60 -18.00 19.30
C LYS A 535 33.42 -17.44 18.51
N LYS A 536 32.96 -16.22 18.82
CA LYS A 536 31.72 -15.66 18.28
C LYS A 536 31.83 -14.15 18.12
N THR A 537 31.21 -13.64 17.06
CA THR A 537 31.04 -12.21 16.81
C THR A 537 29.54 -11.91 16.78
N LEU A 538 29.11 -10.88 17.51
CA LEU A 538 27.74 -10.36 17.52
C LEU A 538 27.76 -8.91 17.03
N TYR A 539 26.74 -8.57 16.23
CA TYR A 539 26.52 -7.22 15.76
C TYR A 539 25.28 -6.65 16.42
N CYS A 540 25.42 -5.47 16.99
CA CYS A 540 24.39 -4.84 17.81
C CYS A 540 23.93 -3.53 17.16
N TYR A 541 22.63 -3.34 17.09
CA TYR A 541 21.99 -2.19 16.44
C TYR A 541 21.45 -1.19 17.48
N SER A 542 21.50 -1.55 18.75
CA SER A 542 21.13 -0.69 19.87
C SER A 542 22.11 -0.87 21.04
N GLU A 543 22.03 0.06 21.99
CA GLU A 543 22.79 -0.02 23.24
C GLU A 543 22.36 -1.22 24.08
N GLU A 544 21.06 -1.55 24.07
CA GLU A 544 20.51 -2.71 24.76
C GLU A 544 21.06 -4.02 24.18
N GLU A 545 21.08 -4.15 22.83
CA GLU A 545 21.69 -5.31 22.16
C GLU A 545 23.19 -5.42 22.50
N ARG A 546 23.89 -4.29 22.61
CA ARG A 546 25.31 -4.27 23.01
C ARG A 546 25.52 -4.83 24.41
N VAL A 547 24.72 -4.38 25.40
CA VAL A 547 24.80 -4.87 26.80
C VAL A 547 24.53 -6.36 26.84
N ASN A 548 23.50 -6.84 26.15
CA ASN A 548 23.16 -8.26 26.07
C ASN A 548 24.30 -9.09 25.45
N ALA A 549 24.90 -8.59 24.38
CA ALA A 549 26.02 -9.23 23.70
C ALA A 549 27.29 -9.29 24.58
N ILE A 550 27.57 -8.26 25.36
CA ILE A 550 28.66 -8.25 26.33
C ILE A 550 28.46 -9.34 27.39
N ASN A 551 27.25 -9.46 27.92
CA ASN A 551 26.92 -10.49 28.92
C ASN A 551 27.04 -11.89 28.31
N GLU A 552 26.58 -12.11 27.09
CA GLU A 552 26.65 -13.40 26.39
C GLU A 552 28.12 -13.83 26.10
N LEU A 553 28.95 -12.88 25.72
CA LEU A 553 30.33 -13.15 25.27
C LEU A 553 31.37 -13.00 26.39
N SER A 554 30.93 -12.78 27.65
CA SER A 554 31.80 -12.71 28.85
C SER A 554 32.68 -13.96 29.01
N PRO A 555 33.93 -13.86 29.58
CA PRO A 555 34.58 -12.65 30.06
C PRO A 555 35.39 -11.94 28.96
N ASN A 556 35.48 -10.60 29.06
CA ASN A 556 36.33 -9.71 28.28
C ASN A 556 36.13 -9.78 26.75
N PRO A 557 34.93 -9.52 26.21
CA PRO A 557 34.75 -9.38 24.77
C PRO A 557 35.40 -8.08 24.25
N GLU A 558 35.91 -8.11 23.04
CA GLU A 558 36.34 -6.92 22.32
C GLU A 558 35.12 -6.18 21.76
N ILE A 559 35.03 -4.87 22.00
CA ILE A 559 33.93 -4.02 21.54
C ILE A 559 34.48 -3.02 20.53
N THR A 560 33.88 -2.94 19.36
CA THR A 560 34.17 -1.93 18.33
C THR A 560 32.88 -1.15 18.06
N ARG A 561 32.95 0.19 18.08
CA ARG A 561 31.87 1.08 17.64
C ARG A 561 32.11 1.46 16.18
N PHE A 562 31.10 1.29 15.33
CA PHE A 562 31.13 1.76 13.95
C PHE A 562 30.57 3.19 13.90
N LYS A 563 31.34 4.11 13.34
CA LYS A 563 30.92 5.51 13.11
C LYS A 563 30.40 5.72 11.71
N GLY A 564 30.97 5.01 10.73
CA GLY A 564 30.57 5.11 9.33
C GLY A 564 30.60 3.76 8.62
N LEU A 565 29.88 3.67 7.52
CA LEU A 565 29.77 2.47 6.69
C LEU A 565 31.11 2.04 6.09
N GLY A 566 32.03 3.00 5.88
CA GLY A 566 33.36 2.73 5.36
C GLY A 566 34.29 1.99 6.35
N GLU A 567 33.94 1.94 7.65
CA GLU A 567 34.68 1.21 8.68
C GLU A 567 34.35 -0.29 8.71
N ILE A 568 33.22 -0.67 8.08
CA ILE A 568 32.77 -2.05 8.01
C ILE A 568 33.47 -2.72 6.81
N SER A 569 34.18 -3.82 7.08
CA SER A 569 34.84 -4.56 6.01
C SER A 569 33.83 -5.17 5.03
N PRO A 570 34.20 -5.36 3.74
CA PRO A 570 33.29 -5.97 2.76
C PRO A 570 32.76 -7.35 3.16
N ASP A 571 33.57 -8.15 3.87
CA ASP A 571 33.15 -9.48 4.32
C ASP A 571 32.12 -9.41 5.44
N GLU A 572 32.20 -8.42 6.32
CA GLU A 572 31.18 -8.15 7.33
C GLU A 572 29.92 -7.58 6.71
N PHE A 573 30.07 -6.70 5.70
CA PHE A 573 28.94 -6.05 5.03
C PHE A 573 27.97 -7.04 4.38
N LYS A 574 28.45 -8.20 3.90
CA LYS A 574 27.61 -9.28 3.35
C LYS A 574 26.50 -9.73 4.30
N HIS A 575 26.75 -9.66 5.60
CA HIS A 575 25.77 -10.05 6.63
C HIS A 575 24.65 -9.01 6.78
N PHE A 576 24.88 -7.75 6.37
CA PHE A 576 23.95 -6.65 6.60
C PHE A 576 23.10 -6.28 5.37
N ILE A 577 23.54 -6.72 4.19
CA ILE A 577 22.84 -6.48 2.91
C ILE A 577 22.36 -7.77 2.23
N GLY A 578 22.44 -8.90 2.94
CA GLY A 578 21.94 -10.21 2.49
C GLY A 578 20.42 -10.32 2.64
N LYS A 579 19.91 -11.56 2.65
CA LYS A 579 18.46 -11.84 2.77
C LYS A 579 17.85 -11.31 4.07
N ASP A 580 18.64 -11.25 5.14
CA ASP A 580 18.22 -10.82 6.48
C ASP A 580 18.56 -9.35 6.76
N MET A 581 18.75 -8.53 5.71
CA MET A 581 19.03 -7.10 5.89
C MET A 581 17.90 -6.41 6.64
N ARG A 582 18.27 -5.60 7.64
CA ARG A 582 17.31 -4.82 8.41
C ARG A 582 16.97 -3.53 7.67
N LEU A 583 15.74 -3.45 7.18
CA LEU A 583 15.23 -2.28 6.45
C LEU A 583 14.09 -1.64 7.24
N GLU A 584 14.16 -0.33 7.38
CA GLU A 584 13.07 0.48 7.90
C GLU A 584 12.37 1.15 6.72
N GLN A 585 11.11 0.79 6.48
CA GLN A 585 10.32 1.36 5.40
C GLN A 585 9.92 2.79 5.74
N VAL A 586 10.14 3.72 4.82
CA VAL A 586 9.63 5.08 4.96
C VAL A 586 8.14 5.07 4.62
N THR A 587 7.30 5.38 5.60
CA THR A 587 5.84 5.39 5.47
C THR A 587 5.28 6.77 5.74
N LEU A 588 4.15 7.09 5.13
CA LEU A 588 3.35 8.28 5.43
C LEU A 588 2.10 7.86 6.19
N ARG A 589 1.92 8.38 7.39
CA ARG A 589 0.69 8.20 8.16
C ARG A 589 -0.26 9.35 7.87
N LYS A 590 -1.56 9.08 7.91
CA LYS A 590 -2.60 10.10 7.68
C LYS A 590 -2.56 11.27 8.69
N THR A 591 -2.03 11.02 9.87
CA THR A 591 -1.86 12.01 10.94
C THR A 591 -0.61 12.85 10.79
N ASP A 592 0.28 12.51 9.85
CA ASP A 592 1.54 13.22 9.69
C ASP A 592 1.29 14.56 8.98
N ALA A 593 1.53 15.63 9.67
CA ALA A 593 1.55 17.00 9.12
C ALA A 593 2.81 17.20 8.28
N VAL A 594 2.92 16.46 7.16
CA VAL A 594 4.14 16.36 6.34
C VAL A 594 4.65 17.72 5.90
N LYS A 595 3.74 18.62 5.50
CA LYS A 595 4.12 19.98 5.09
C LYS A 595 4.73 20.77 6.26
N GLU A 596 4.11 20.71 7.42
CA GLU A 596 4.58 21.42 8.62
C GLU A 596 5.91 20.83 9.11
N LEU A 597 6.06 19.51 9.09
CA LEU A 597 7.31 18.83 9.42
C LEU A 597 8.44 19.20 8.44
N LEU A 598 8.17 19.20 7.15
CA LEU A 598 9.15 19.61 6.15
C LEU A 598 9.49 21.09 6.28
N GLU A 599 8.53 21.97 6.53
CA GLU A 599 8.75 23.39 6.76
C GLU A 599 9.58 23.61 8.03
N PHE A 600 9.28 22.88 9.10
CA PHE A 600 10.04 22.93 10.34
C PHE A 600 11.48 22.47 10.15
N TYR A 601 11.72 21.27 9.59
CA TYR A 601 13.06 20.71 9.47
C TYR A 601 13.87 21.30 8.31
N MET A 602 13.25 21.61 7.17
CA MET A 602 13.91 21.94 5.91
C MET A 602 13.66 23.39 5.46
N GLY A 603 12.69 24.07 6.06
CA GLY A 603 12.35 25.47 5.78
C GLY A 603 13.38 26.46 6.31
N LYS A 604 13.09 27.76 6.14
CA LYS A 604 13.97 28.86 6.55
C LYS A 604 13.85 29.24 8.03
N ASN A 605 12.95 28.61 8.77
CA ASN A 605 12.67 28.92 10.18
C ASN A 605 13.76 28.33 11.11
N THR A 606 14.88 29.06 11.24
CA THR A 606 16.02 28.64 12.07
C THR A 606 15.78 28.83 13.56
N MET A 607 15.00 29.83 13.96
CA MET A 607 14.79 30.14 15.39
C MET A 607 13.95 29.08 16.11
N GLU A 608 12.88 28.60 15.51
CA GLU A 608 12.07 27.55 16.11
C GLU A 608 12.87 26.23 16.28
N ARG A 609 13.69 25.87 15.27
CA ARG A 609 14.59 24.72 15.38
C ARG A 609 15.63 24.90 16.48
N GLN A 610 16.18 26.11 16.63
CA GLN A 610 17.14 26.40 17.68
C GLN A 610 16.50 26.25 19.07
N ASN A 611 15.30 26.79 19.26
CA ASN A 611 14.56 26.65 20.50
C ASN A 611 14.24 25.17 20.78
N PHE A 612 13.76 24.43 19.76
CA PHE A 612 13.49 23.00 19.89
C PHE A 612 14.73 22.20 20.32
N ILE A 613 15.91 22.51 19.75
CA ILE A 613 17.16 21.87 20.15
C ILE A 613 17.51 22.19 21.60
N ILE A 614 17.35 23.45 22.02
CA ILE A 614 17.63 23.88 23.39
C ILE A 614 16.68 23.18 24.38
N ASP A 615 15.39 23.13 24.06
CA ASP A 615 14.35 22.56 24.93
C ASP A 615 14.46 21.03 25.05
N ASN A 616 15.06 20.35 24.07
CA ASN A 616 15.21 18.91 24.04
C ASN A 616 16.67 18.44 24.21
N LEU A 617 17.58 19.33 24.61
CA LEU A 617 18.98 19.00 24.82
C LEU A 617 19.13 18.08 26.04
N VAL A 618 19.49 16.82 25.79
CA VAL A 618 19.89 15.89 26.84
C VAL A 618 21.40 15.96 26.99
N ILE A 619 21.86 16.45 28.13
CA ILE A 619 23.29 16.43 28.47
C ILE A 619 23.59 15.02 28.95
N GLU A 620 24.37 14.25 28.18
CA GLU A 620 24.98 13.02 28.73
C GLU A 620 25.94 13.46 29.84
N GLU A 621 25.65 13.13 31.06
CA GLU A 621 26.66 13.16 32.12
C GLU A 621 27.72 12.14 31.74
N ASP A 622 28.93 12.62 31.47
CA ASP A 622 30.10 11.76 31.31
C ASP A 622 30.19 10.86 32.52
N LEU A 623 29.80 9.61 32.39
CA LEU A 623 30.19 8.54 33.31
C LEU A 623 31.68 8.28 33.14
N ALA A 624 32.48 9.27 33.51
CA ALA A 624 33.91 9.14 33.74
C ALA A 624 34.10 8.48 35.08
N SER A 625 34.24 7.14 35.10
CA SER A 625 35.17 6.44 35.99
C SER A 625 35.16 4.93 35.68
#